data_09bbfec96d6fc295864921131eaa8482
#
_entry.id   09bbfec96d6fc295864921131eaa8482
#
_cell.length_a   1.000
_cell.length_b   1.000
_cell.length_c   1.000
_cell.angle_alpha   90.00
_cell.angle_beta   90.00
_cell.angle_gamma   90.00
#
_symmetry.space_group_name_H-M   'P 1'
#
loop_
_entity.id
_entity.type
_entity.pdbx_description
1 polymer ?
#
loop_
_entity_poly.entity_id
_entity_poly.type
_entity_poly.pdbx_seq_one_letter_code
_entity_poly.pdbx_strand_id
1 'polypeptide(L)'
;VDLATGVITTVAGDGTAAYSGDQVSAVQASLAGPSGVALGGDGVVYVADTFNSRIRSVDPATGQIATVAGDGGTYRYQGPAEPSSPSLSRPAGIAVGSDGNVYMTDSDSHLIRVWNGRSKTISRLSGTGVAQFGGDGGDALAGSLSYPFGVAVDASGTVYVADTFNHRIRVLTATA
;
A
#
# COMPACT_ATOMS: atom_id res chain seq x y z
N VAL A 1 -15.59 14.34 1.97
CA VAL A 1 -16.48 15.51 2.18
C VAL A 1 -16.23 16.51 1.07
N ASP A 2 -17.23 16.87 0.34
CA ASP A 2 -17.15 18.04 -0.55
C ASP A 2 -17.08 19.29 0.32
N LEU A 3 -15.92 19.96 0.30
CA LEU A 3 -15.67 21.14 1.15
C LEU A 3 -16.56 22.34 0.80
N ALA A 4 -17.11 22.40 -0.40
CA ALA A 4 -18.00 23.47 -0.82
C ALA A 4 -19.42 23.27 -0.30
N THR A 5 -19.88 22.03 -0.16
CA THR A 5 -21.26 21.67 0.25
C THR A 5 -21.33 21.05 1.64
N GLY A 6 -20.20 20.61 2.21
CA GLY A 6 -20.15 19.87 3.47
C GLY A 6 -20.72 18.44 3.41
N VAL A 7 -21.00 17.93 2.19
CA VAL A 7 -21.59 16.62 2.01
C VAL A 7 -20.51 15.52 2.05
N ILE A 8 -20.81 14.41 2.76
CA ILE A 8 -20.04 13.18 2.75
C ILE A 8 -20.74 12.12 1.91
N THR A 9 -19.99 11.43 1.05
CA THR A 9 -20.51 10.34 0.22
C THR A 9 -19.57 9.13 0.28
N THR A 10 -20.12 7.93 0.03
CA THR A 10 -19.33 6.71 -0.10
C THR A 10 -18.75 6.64 -1.52
N VAL A 11 -17.43 6.42 -1.61
CA VAL A 11 -16.70 6.21 -2.87
C VAL A 11 -16.53 4.72 -3.17
N ALA A 12 -16.33 3.90 -2.14
CA ALA A 12 -16.20 2.44 -2.25
C ALA A 12 -16.65 1.78 -0.95
N GLY A 13 -17.12 0.55 -1.06
CA GLY A 13 -17.60 -0.24 0.07
C GLY A 13 -19.13 -0.27 0.19
N ASP A 14 -19.67 -1.48 0.42
CA ASP A 14 -21.10 -1.72 0.66
C ASP A 14 -21.43 -1.92 2.15
N GLY A 15 -20.42 -1.82 3.03
CA GLY A 15 -20.54 -2.06 4.47
C GLY A 15 -20.33 -3.52 4.88
N THR A 16 -20.12 -4.43 3.94
CA THR A 16 -19.85 -5.85 4.22
C THR A 16 -18.33 -6.09 4.29
N ALA A 17 -17.87 -6.74 5.36
CA ALA A 17 -16.46 -7.12 5.51
C ALA A 17 -16.16 -8.40 4.71
N ALA A 18 -15.85 -8.25 3.43
CA ALA A 18 -15.58 -9.36 2.51
C ALA A 18 -14.78 -8.89 1.27
N TYR A 19 -14.48 -9.82 0.37
CA TYR A 19 -14.01 -9.55 -0.98
C TYR A 19 -15.06 -10.00 -1.99
N SER A 20 -15.60 -9.07 -2.76
CA SER A 20 -16.69 -9.34 -3.75
C SER A 20 -16.23 -9.34 -5.21
N GLY A 21 -14.90 -9.33 -5.44
CA GLY A 21 -14.35 -9.36 -6.80
C GLY A 21 -13.95 -8.00 -7.36
N ASP A 22 -13.65 -8.00 -8.64
CA ASP A 22 -13.20 -6.85 -9.42
C ASP A 22 -14.18 -6.53 -10.54
N GLN A 23 -14.03 -5.35 -11.16
CA GLN A 23 -14.84 -4.87 -12.29
C GLN A 23 -16.33 -4.70 -11.92
N VAL A 24 -16.60 -4.43 -10.67
CA VAL A 24 -17.94 -4.09 -10.17
C VAL A 24 -17.95 -2.62 -9.74
N SER A 25 -19.17 -2.06 -9.55
CA SER A 25 -19.29 -0.71 -8.99
C SER A 25 -18.64 -0.64 -7.61
N ALA A 26 -17.76 0.34 -7.40
CA ALA A 26 -17.00 0.46 -6.16
C ALA A 26 -17.88 0.61 -4.92
N VAL A 27 -19.03 1.30 -5.04
CA VAL A 27 -19.98 1.47 -3.92
C VAL A 27 -20.79 0.20 -3.62
N GLN A 28 -20.74 -0.81 -4.48
CA GLN A 28 -21.36 -2.13 -4.29
C GLN A 28 -20.32 -3.22 -4.00
N ALA A 29 -19.05 -2.86 -3.96
CA ALA A 29 -17.97 -3.80 -3.65
C ALA A 29 -17.80 -3.91 -2.14
N SER A 30 -17.57 -5.13 -1.65
CA SER A 30 -17.21 -5.35 -0.25
C SER A 30 -15.70 -5.09 -0.05
N LEU A 31 -15.36 -4.46 1.06
CA LEU A 31 -14.00 -4.23 1.54
C LEU A 31 -13.86 -4.80 2.96
N ALA A 32 -12.67 -5.21 3.35
CA ALA A 32 -12.44 -5.73 4.70
C ALA A 32 -11.41 -4.90 5.46
N GLY A 33 -11.88 -4.05 6.37
CA GLY A 33 -11.07 -3.18 7.21
C GLY A 33 -10.11 -2.28 6.43
N PRO A 34 -10.60 -1.47 5.47
CA PRO A 34 -9.74 -0.56 4.72
C PRO A 34 -9.07 0.42 5.68
N SER A 35 -7.74 0.48 5.68
CA SER A 35 -6.96 1.27 6.65
C SER A 35 -6.19 2.44 6.03
N GLY A 36 -5.93 2.40 4.73
CA GLY A 36 -5.21 3.45 4.03
C GLY A 36 -5.89 3.84 2.73
N VAL A 37 -5.78 5.11 2.37
CA VAL A 37 -6.28 5.66 1.11
C VAL A 37 -5.27 6.65 0.55
N ALA A 38 -5.07 6.64 -0.77
CA ALA A 38 -4.25 7.62 -1.48
C ALA A 38 -4.90 7.97 -2.82
N LEU A 39 -4.62 9.17 -3.30
CA LEU A 39 -5.14 9.69 -4.57
C LEU A 39 -4.00 9.78 -5.58
N GLY A 40 -4.18 9.16 -6.74
CA GLY A 40 -3.30 9.33 -7.88
C GLY A 40 -3.49 10.69 -8.58
N GLY A 41 -2.47 11.14 -9.29
CA GLY A 41 -2.54 12.39 -10.06
C GLY A 41 -3.57 12.35 -11.21
N ASP A 42 -3.99 11.16 -11.60
CA ASP A 42 -5.05 10.86 -12.57
C ASP A 42 -6.46 10.79 -11.94
N GLY A 43 -6.57 11.03 -10.65
CA GLY A 43 -7.82 10.96 -9.90
C GLY A 43 -8.22 9.56 -9.44
N VAL A 44 -7.44 8.52 -9.74
CA VAL A 44 -7.67 7.16 -9.25
C VAL A 44 -7.50 7.12 -7.71
N VAL A 45 -8.48 6.56 -7.02
CA VAL A 45 -8.41 6.35 -5.58
C VAL A 45 -7.85 4.97 -5.30
N TYR A 46 -6.75 4.89 -4.58
CA TYR A 46 -6.14 3.64 -4.14
C TYR A 46 -6.50 3.37 -2.67
N VAL A 47 -6.84 2.12 -2.36
CA VAL A 47 -7.32 1.69 -1.03
C VAL A 47 -6.51 0.48 -0.57
N ALA A 48 -5.95 0.55 0.63
CA ALA A 48 -5.42 -0.61 1.32
C ALA A 48 -6.59 -1.41 1.92
N ASP A 49 -6.99 -2.47 1.23
CA ASP A 49 -8.05 -3.40 1.63
C ASP A 49 -7.44 -4.49 2.52
N THR A 50 -7.14 -4.08 3.75
CA THR A 50 -6.16 -4.67 4.67
C THR A 50 -6.41 -6.14 4.97
N PHE A 51 -7.62 -6.49 5.39
CA PHE A 51 -7.94 -7.88 5.73
C PHE A 51 -8.27 -8.75 4.50
N ASN A 52 -8.41 -8.14 3.33
CA ASN A 52 -8.44 -8.85 2.05
C ASN A 52 -7.03 -9.03 1.45
N SER A 53 -5.97 -8.55 2.10
CA SER A 53 -4.57 -8.65 1.64
C SER A 53 -4.39 -8.11 0.21
N ARG A 54 -5.01 -6.95 -0.09
CA ARG A 54 -5.03 -6.33 -1.42
C ARG A 54 -4.86 -4.82 -1.35
N ILE A 55 -4.33 -4.29 -2.45
CA ILE A 55 -4.51 -2.87 -2.79
C ILE A 55 -5.53 -2.81 -3.92
N ARG A 56 -6.56 -1.99 -3.72
CA ARG A 56 -7.62 -1.78 -4.69
C ARG A 56 -7.50 -0.39 -5.32
N SER A 57 -7.97 -0.24 -6.55
CA SER A 57 -8.12 1.05 -7.21
C SER A 57 -9.59 1.28 -7.56
N VAL A 58 -10.04 2.53 -7.45
CA VAL A 58 -11.34 2.98 -7.96
C VAL A 58 -11.09 3.97 -9.08
N ASP A 59 -11.57 3.63 -10.26
CA ASP A 59 -11.47 4.49 -11.44
C ASP A 59 -12.56 5.59 -11.38
N PRO A 60 -12.19 6.88 -11.35
CA PRO A 60 -13.14 7.98 -11.27
C PRO A 60 -14.03 8.11 -12.49
N ALA A 61 -13.60 7.63 -13.67
CA ALA A 61 -14.37 7.74 -14.92
C ALA A 61 -15.48 6.69 -15.01
N THR A 62 -15.24 5.49 -14.50
CA THR A 62 -16.18 4.36 -14.59
C THR A 62 -16.87 4.03 -13.27
N GLY A 63 -16.32 4.49 -12.15
CA GLY A 63 -16.77 4.12 -10.80
C GLY A 63 -16.53 2.66 -10.44
N GLN A 64 -15.72 1.94 -11.22
CA GLN A 64 -15.40 0.53 -10.99
C GLN A 64 -14.20 0.36 -10.07
N ILE A 65 -14.22 -0.73 -9.28
CA ILE A 65 -13.11 -1.13 -8.43
C ILE A 65 -12.34 -2.29 -9.07
N ALA A 66 -11.02 -2.29 -8.90
CA ALA A 66 -10.12 -3.36 -9.33
C ALA A 66 -9.02 -3.63 -8.32
N THR A 67 -8.47 -4.83 -8.31
CA THR A 67 -7.26 -5.18 -7.58
C THR A 67 -6.03 -4.77 -8.39
N VAL A 68 -5.11 -4.02 -7.77
CA VAL A 68 -3.85 -3.61 -8.41
C VAL A 68 -2.65 -4.36 -7.84
N ALA A 69 -2.72 -4.78 -6.58
CA ALA A 69 -1.68 -5.59 -5.94
C ALA A 69 -2.30 -6.51 -4.88
N GLY A 70 -1.65 -7.63 -4.61
CA GLY A 70 -2.14 -8.64 -3.68
C GLY A 70 -3.11 -9.63 -4.35
N ASP A 71 -3.07 -10.88 -3.89
CA ASP A 71 -3.91 -11.98 -4.38
C ASP A 71 -4.92 -12.47 -3.34
N GLY A 72 -4.88 -11.90 -2.13
CA GLY A 72 -5.71 -12.31 -0.99
C GLY A 72 -5.12 -13.46 -0.18
N GLY A 73 -3.96 -13.99 -0.60
CA GLY A 73 -3.21 -14.95 0.19
C GLY A 73 -2.52 -14.27 1.37
N THR A 74 -2.43 -14.96 2.50
CA THR A 74 -1.62 -14.53 3.64
C THR A 74 -0.19 -15.02 3.43
N TYR A 75 0.65 -14.21 2.81
CA TYR A 75 2.06 -14.51 2.65
C TYR A 75 2.89 -13.72 3.66
N ARG A 76 3.76 -14.40 4.39
CA ARG A 76 4.82 -13.76 5.18
C ARG A 76 6.15 -13.97 4.48
N TYR A 77 6.82 -12.88 4.16
CA TYR A 77 8.16 -12.92 3.62
C TYR A 77 9.12 -13.56 4.63
N GLN A 78 9.90 -14.56 4.24
CA GLN A 78 10.77 -15.34 5.14
C GLN A 78 12.24 -15.40 4.71
N GLY A 79 12.69 -14.55 3.81
CA GLY A 79 14.07 -14.72 3.36
C GLY A 79 14.66 -13.60 2.52
N PRO A 80 15.95 -13.70 2.18
CA PRO A 80 16.66 -12.68 1.43
C PRO A 80 16.27 -12.63 -0.06
N ALA A 81 15.59 -13.66 -0.58
CA ALA A 81 15.11 -13.66 -1.96
C ALA A 81 13.97 -12.65 -2.15
N GLU A 82 13.93 -11.99 -3.31
CA GLU A 82 12.80 -11.12 -3.65
C GLU A 82 11.50 -11.92 -3.62
N PRO A 83 10.43 -11.38 -3.00
CA PRO A 83 9.15 -12.06 -3.01
C PRO A 83 8.65 -12.14 -4.45
N SER A 84 8.66 -13.34 -5.00
CA SER A 84 8.12 -13.62 -6.34
C SER A 84 6.59 -13.61 -6.36
N SER A 85 5.97 -13.64 -5.19
CA SER A 85 4.52 -13.62 -5.03
C SER A 85 3.98 -12.20 -5.01
N PRO A 86 2.88 -11.91 -5.73
CA PRO A 86 2.14 -10.67 -5.60
C PRO A 86 1.42 -10.54 -4.25
N SER A 87 1.41 -11.58 -3.42
CA SER A 87 0.71 -11.62 -2.13
C SER A 87 1.21 -10.53 -1.19
N LEU A 88 0.28 -9.94 -0.47
CA LEU A 88 0.52 -8.95 0.58
C LEU A 88 0.04 -9.50 1.93
N SER A 89 0.66 -9.09 3.01
CA SER A 89 0.26 -9.47 4.36
C SER A 89 -0.14 -8.25 5.16
N ARG A 90 -1.45 -7.99 5.20
CA ARG A 90 -2.07 -6.84 5.87
C ARG A 90 -1.47 -5.49 5.42
N PRO A 91 -1.60 -5.13 4.13
CA PRO A 91 -1.20 -3.80 3.69
C PRO A 91 -2.00 -2.73 4.46
N ALA A 92 -1.32 -1.70 4.96
CA ALA A 92 -1.96 -0.70 5.80
C ALA A 92 -1.80 0.72 5.25
N GLY A 93 -0.59 1.28 5.28
CA GLY A 93 -0.29 2.58 4.71
C GLY A 93 -0.13 2.53 3.21
N ILE A 94 -0.57 3.57 2.53
CA ILE A 94 -0.48 3.71 1.07
C ILE A 94 -0.20 5.15 0.68
N ALA A 95 0.65 5.36 -0.33
CA ALA A 95 0.93 6.65 -0.92
C ALA A 95 1.15 6.50 -2.43
N VAL A 96 0.86 7.55 -3.20
CA VAL A 96 1.13 7.60 -4.64
C VAL A 96 2.20 8.65 -4.92
N GLY A 97 3.27 8.24 -5.59
CA GLY A 97 4.33 9.14 -6.00
C GLY A 97 3.98 9.95 -7.24
N SER A 98 4.74 11.02 -7.49
CA SER A 98 4.64 11.84 -8.71
C SER A 98 4.94 11.04 -9.98
N ASP A 99 5.61 9.91 -9.86
CA ASP A 99 5.90 8.93 -10.93
C ASP A 99 4.72 7.99 -11.25
N GLY A 100 3.61 8.08 -10.49
CA GLY A 100 2.44 7.22 -10.59
C GLY A 100 2.62 5.83 -9.97
N ASN A 101 3.72 5.59 -9.27
CA ASN A 101 3.93 4.37 -8.51
C ASN A 101 3.16 4.41 -7.17
N VAL A 102 2.69 3.25 -6.73
CA VAL A 102 1.98 3.10 -5.46
C VAL A 102 2.89 2.44 -4.45
N TYR A 103 3.20 3.18 -3.39
CA TYR A 103 4.02 2.75 -2.26
C TYR A 103 3.12 2.24 -1.15
N MET A 104 3.44 1.11 -0.55
CA MET A 104 2.61 0.50 0.47
C MET A 104 3.43 -0.16 1.58
N THR A 105 2.89 -0.12 2.78
CA THR A 105 3.39 -0.96 3.87
C THR A 105 2.79 -2.36 3.75
N ASP A 106 3.64 -3.37 3.75
CA ASP A 106 3.28 -4.78 3.88
C ASP A 106 3.55 -5.18 5.33
N SER A 107 2.61 -4.80 6.22
CA SER A 107 2.89 -4.60 7.64
C SER A 107 3.27 -5.88 8.37
N ASP A 108 2.57 -6.99 8.15
CA ASP A 108 2.89 -8.28 8.80
C ASP A 108 4.11 -8.96 8.18
N SER A 109 4.53 -8.53 6.99
CA SER A 109 5.78 -8.96 6.35
C SER A 109 6.97 -8.08 6.73
N HIS A 110 6.75 -6.98 7.47
CA HIS A 110 7.80 -6.01 7.86
C HIS A 110 8.53 -5.40 6.67
N LEU A 111 7.79 -5.11 5.59
CA LEU A 111 8.32 -4.60 4.32
C LEU A 111 7.66 -3.30 3.90
N ILE A 112 8.38 -2.55 3.07
CA ILE A 112 7.81 -1.54 2.19
C ILE A 112 7.87 -2.09 0.76
N ARG A 113 6.72 -2.06 0.09
CA ARG A 113 6.58 -2.51 -1.29
C ARG A 113 6.21 -1.34 -2.19
N VAL A 114 6.55 -1.47 -3.47
CA VAL A 114 6.13 -0.53 -4.50
C VAL A 114 5.51 -1.28 -5.67
N TRP A 115 4.32 -0.85 -6.07
CA TRP A 115 3.68 -1.29 -7.31
C TRP A 115 3.95 -0.26 -8.39
N ASN A 116 4.56 -0.71 -9.49
CA ASN A 116 4.81 0.13 -10.65
C ASN A 116 3.59 0.16 -11.56
N GLY A 117 2.96 1.31 -11.68
CA GLY A 117 1.74 1.50 -12.46
C GLY A 117 1.90 1.25 -13.95
N ARG A 118 3.12 1.40 -14.48
CA ARG A 118 3.41 1.20 -15.91
C ARG A 118 3.66 -0.28 -16.26
N SER A 119 4.56 -0.94 -15.51
CA SER A 119 4.90 -2.36 -15.74
C SER A 119 3.93 -3.34 -15.09
N LYS A 120 3.06 -2.87 -14.18
CA LYS A 120 2.12 -3.68 -13.39
C LYS A 120 2.83 -4.72 -12.50
N THR A 121 4.04 -4.42 -12.07
CA THR A 121 4.84 -5.27 -11.21
C THR A 121 4.92 -4.71 -9.80
N ILE A 122 5.03 -5.60 -8.81
CA ILE A 122 5.28 -5.26 -7.42
C ILE A 122 6.69 -5.69 -7.04
N SER A 123 7.42 -4.84 -6.31
CA SER A 123 8.75 -5.14 -5.81
C SER A 123 8.92 -4.69 -4.37
N ARG A 124 9.95 -5.20 -3.71
CA ARG A 124 10.36 -4.78 -2.38
C ARG A 124 11.20 -3.51 -2.50
N LEU A 125 10.89 -2.51 -1.68
CA LEU A 125 11.64 -1.26 -1.58
C LEU A 125 12.52 -1.23 -0.33
N SER A 126 12.04 -1.80 0.78
CA SER A 126 12.78 -1.85 2.05
C SER A 126 12.26 -2.97 2.94
N GLY A 127 13.08 -3.34 3.90
CA GLY A 127 12.77 -4.36 4.89
C GLY A 127 13.43 -5.70 4.59
N THR A 128 13.86 -6.40 5.64
CA THR A 128 14.41 -7.78 5.55
C THR A 128 13.37 -8.85 5.83
N GLY A 129 12.14 -8.47 6.19
CA GLY A 129 11.11 -9.40 6.66
C GLY A 129 11.28 -9.83 8.12
N VAL A 130 12.30 -9.35 8.80
CA VAL A 130 12.53 -9.64 10.22
C VAL A 130 12.11 -8.43 11.06
N ALA A 131 11.23 -8.68 12.04
CA ALA A 131 10.73 -7.64 12.95
C ALA A 131 11.83 -7.19 13.91
N GLN A 132 12.59 -6.19 13.54
CA GLN A 132 13.63 -5.57 14.37
C GLN A 132 14.02 -4.20 13.85
N PHE A 133 14.84 -3.47 14.61
CA PHE A 133 15.46 -2.23 14.16
C PHE A 133 16.87 -2.51 13.63
N GLY A 134 17.22 -1.90 12.48
CA GLY A 134 18.58 -1.97 11.94
C GLY A 134 18.70 -1.32 10.56
N GLY A 135 19.95 -1.16 10.13
CA GLY A 135 20.30 -0.77 8.76
C GLY A 135 20.32 0.72 8.47
N ASP A 136 20.28 1.61 9.47
CA ASP A 136 20.44 3.06 9.25
C ASP A 136 21.78 3.39 8.61
N GLY A 137 21.77 4.26 7.59
CA GLY A 137 22.95 4.66 6.83
C GLY A 137 23.40 3.65 5.78
N GLY A 138 22.72 2.52 5.64
CA GLY A 138 23.00 1.46 4.66
C GLY A 138 21.92 1.32 3.59
N ASP A 139 22.02 0.21 2.83
CA ASP A 139 21.04 -0.14 1.80
C ASP A 139 19.66 -0.38 2.43
N ALA A 140 18.63 0.24 1.83
CA ALA A 140 17.26 0.11 2.28
C ALA A 140 16.75 -1.35 2.25
N LEU A 141 17.24 -2.16 1.32
CA LEU A 141 16.89 -3.59 1.23
C LEU A 141 17.51 -4.43 2.36
N ALA A 142 18.60 -3.95 2.97
CA ALA A 142 19.25 -4.56 4.13
C ALA A 142 18.71 -4.01 5.47
N GLY A 143 17.94 -2.93 5.42
CA GLY A 143 17.29 -2.35 6.60
C GLY A 143 16.18 -3.23 7.14
N SER A 144 16.06 -3.33 8.46
CA SER A 144 14.97 -4.05 9.10
C SER A 144 13.93 -3.07 9.66
N LEU A 145 12.67 -3.45 9.56
CA LEU A 145 11.51 -2.71 10.00
C LEU A 145 10.68 -3.57 10.97
N SER A 146 9.81 -2.95 11.75
CA SER A 146 8.90 -3.67 12.63
C SER A 146 7.47 -3.12 12.52
N TYR A 147 6.60 -3.88 11.87
CA TYR A 147 5.19 -3.52 11.62
C TYR A 147 5.04 -2.08 11.13
N PRO A 148 5.55 -1.73 9.94
CA PRO A 148 5.36 -0.39 9.39
C PRO A 148 3.87 -0.20 9.04
N PHE A 149 3.25 0.90 9.55
CA PHE A 149 1.84 1.17 9.26
C PHE A 149 1.62 2.39 8.37
N GLY A 150 2.53 3.38 8.40
CA GLY A 150 2.40 4.58 7.60
C GLY A 150 3.49 4.68 6.55
N VAL A 151 3.15 5.18 5.37
CA VAL A 151 4.08 5.56 4.31
C VAL A 151 3.64 6.87 3.70
N ALA A 152 4.60 7.72 3.36
CA ALA A 152 4.40 8.94 2.60
C ALA A 152 5.52 9.06 1.57
N VAL A 153 5.26 9.73 0.47
CA VAL A 153 6.27 10.01 -0.56
C VAL A 153 6.19 11.49 -0.93
N ASP A 154 7.34 12.14 -1.01
CA ASP A 154 7.41 13.54 -1.42
C ASP A 154 7.53 13.67 -2.94
N ALA A 155 7.50 14.93 -3.43
CA ALA A 155 7.57 15.23 -4.85
C ALA A 155 8.90 14.81 -5.50
N SER A 156 9.96 14.62 -4.72
CA SER A 156 11.27 14.16 -5.19
C SER A 156 11.39 12.63 -5.25
N GLY A 157 10.38 11.90 -4.74
CA GLY A 157 10.39 10.43 -4.66
C GLY A 157 11.04 9.91 -3.36
N THR A 158 11.34 10.76 -2.40
CA THR A 158 11.80 10.34 -1.08
C THR A 158 10.64 9.70 -0.32
N VAL A 159 10.86 8.51 0.22
CA VAL A 159 9.82 7.74 0.93
C VAL A 159 10.05 7.82 2.44
N TYR A 160 9.02 8.20 3.18
CA TYR A 160 9.01 8.26 4.64
C TYR A 160 8.15 7.13 5.18
N VAL A 161 8.65 6.43 6.19
CA VAL A 161 8.02 5.23 6.76
C VAL A 161 7.83 5.41 8.26
N ALA A 162 6.60 5.22 8.74
CA ALA A 162 6.34 5.04 10.16
C ALA A 162 6.69 3.58 10.54
N ASP A 163 7.88 3.39 11.06
CA ASP A 163 8.41 2.10 11.55
C ASP A 163 7.87 1.86 12.97
N THR A 164 6.60 1.48 13.03
CA THR A 164 5.69 1.68 14.17
C THR A 164 6.19 1.02 15.46
N PHE A 165 6.51 -0.29 15.42
CA PHE A 165 6.97 -0.97 16.63
C PHE A 165 8.47 -0.79 16.92
N ASN A 166 9.19 -0.08 16.05
CA ASN A 166 10.51 0.46 16.35
C ASN A 166 10.45 1.91 16.88
N HIS A 167 9.25 2.52 16.98
CA HIS A 167 9.01 3.89 17.46
C HIS A 167 9.85 4.94 16.72
N ARG A 168 9.95 4.82 15.37
CA ARG A 168 10.79 5.67 14.50
C ARG A 168 10.07 6.06 13.22
N ILE A 169 10.47 7.21 12.70
CA ILE A 169 10.24 7.55 11.29
C ILE A 169 11.55 7.29 10.55
N ARG A 170 11.46 6.47 9.51
CA ARG A 170 12.59 6.14 8.64
C ARG A 170 12.43 6.84 7.31
N VAL A 171 13.55 7.17 6.67
CA VAL A 171 13.58 7.77 5.34
C VAL A 171 14.35 6.85 4.38
N LEU A 172 13.78 6.65 3.20
CA LEU A 172 14.39 5.90 2.10
C LEU A 172 14.67 6.91 0.98
N THR A 173 15.93 7.15 0.72
CA THR A 173 16.38 8.01 -0.39
C THR A 173 16.90 7.12 -1.52
N ALA A 174 16.65 7.50 -2.78
CA ALA A 174 17.29 6.83 -3.90
C ALA A 174 18.82 6.95 -3.74
N THR A 175 19.53 5.84 -3.88
CA THR A 175 21.00 5.89 -4.04
C THR A 175 21.30 6.57 -5.38
N ALA A 176 22.13 7.62 -5.32
CA ALA A 176 22.59 8.35 -6.50
C ALA A 176 23.35 7.44 -7.47
#